data_b14fee0d9bbeaee92711888811640deb
#
_entry.id   b14fee0d9bbeaee92711888811640deb
#
_cell.length_a   1.000
_cell.length_b   1.000
_cell.length_c   1.000
_cell.angle_alpha   90.00
_cell.angle_beta   90.00
_cell.angle_gamma   90.00
#
_symmetry.space_group_name_H-M   'P 1'
#
loop_
_entity.id
_entity.type
_entity.pdbx_description
1 polymer ?
#
loop_
_entity_poly.entity_id
_entity_poly.type
_entity_poly.pdbx_seq_one_letter_code
_entity_poly.pdbx_strand_id
1 'polypeptide(L)'
;MTISALILAGGRGRRLGNMEKALMNCDGRSVLERTINMLDDVVDEVLVSVRDEAQEKEFESHSCGKKMVLDSYSDIGPLAGILEGFKAAKGEYVFVTACDMPFIDPKVVELMFQCAEGHDAAVPLRPDGSMEPLCGVYRVAPMLPLIENSISSGKRFILAPVFELDDVVGVEMECIREVDPQLRTFININTFDDMDKLDVC
;
A
#
# COMPACT_ATOMS: atom_id res chain seq x y z
N MET A 1 18.91 7.96 4.10
CA MET A 1 17.60 8.28 3.46
C MET A 1 16.53 7.77 4.42
N THR A 2 15.55 8.60 4.79
CA THR A 2 14.40 8.15 5.60
C THR A 2 13.35 7.59 4.66
N ILE A 3 12.79 6.42 4.98
CA ILE A 3 11.79 5.71 4.18
C ILE A 3 10.52 5.45 4.99
N SER A 4 9.37 5.58 4.37
CA SER A 4 8.06 5.35 4.99
C SER A 4 7.29 4.27 4.25
N ALA A 5 6.36 3.61 4.91
CA ALA A 5 5.33 2.78 4.29
C ALA A 5 3.95 3.35 4.56
N LEU A 6 3.06 3.23 3.58
CA LEU A 6 1.66 3.63 3.67
C LEU A 6 0.77 2.43 3.38
N ILE A 7 -0.04 2.04 4.37
CA ILE A 7 -1.05 1.00 4.24
C ILE A 7 -2.40 1.66 3.95
N LEU A 8 -2.99 1.38 2.80
CA LEU A 8 -4.32 1.87 2.43
C LEU A 8 -5.39 0.94 3.02
N ALA A 9 -6.09 1.41 4.04
CA ALA A 9 -7.12 0.63 4.73
C ALA A 9 -8.55 1.21 4.59
N GLY A 10 -8.73 2.33 3.90
CA GLY A 10 -10.02 3.04 3.73
C GLY A 10 -11.10 2.33 2.88
N GLY A 11 -10.82 1.13 2.37
CA GLY A 11 -11.76 0.38 1.52
C GLY A 11 -13.01 -0.09 2.25
N ARG A 12 -14.20 0.01 1.60
CA ARG A 12 -15.51 -0.32 2.21
C ARG A 12 -15.87 -1.81 2.26
N GLY A 13 -15.02 -2.73 1.81
CA GLY A 13 -15.29 -4.18 1.87
C GLY A 13 -16.63 -4.65 1.28
N ARG A 14 -17.21 -3.95 0.29
CA ARG A 14 -18.58 -4.17 -0.24
C ARG A 14 -18.85 -5.62 -0.66
N ARG A 15 -17.83 -6.33 -1.18
CA ARG A 15 -17.96 -7.74 -1.61
C ARG A 15 -18.00 -8.74 -0.45
N LEU A 16 -17.57 -8.31 0.74
CA LEU A 16 -17.56 -9.09 1.98
C LEU A 16 -18.61 -8.59 2.99
N GLY A 17 -19.74 -8.07 2.49
CA GLY A 17 -20.84 -7.60 3.35
C GLY A 17 -20.48 -6.39 4.21
N ASN A 18 -19.60 -5.49 3.73
CA ASN A 18 -19.04 -4.34 4.44
C ASN A 18 -18.12 -4.73 5.62
N MET A 19 -17.56 -5.93 5.61
CA MET A 19 -16.57 -6.33 6.60
C MET A 19 -15.26 -5.57 6.35
N GLU A 20 -14.65 -5.07 7.41
CA GLU A 20 -13.34 -4.45 7.35
C GLU A 20 -12.26 -5.54 7.15
N LYS A 21 -11.76 -5.66 5.92
CA LYS A 21 -10.74 -6.66 5.55
C LYS A 21 -9.49 -6.58 6.43
N ALA A 22 -9.13 -5.35 6.82
CA ALA A 22 -7.99 -5.08 7.67
C ALA A 22 -8.09 -5.77 9.04
N LEU A 23 -9.32 -6.02 9.54
CA LEU A 23 -9.58 -6.65 10.83
C LEU A 23 -9.79 -8.18 10.75
N MET A 24 -9.75 -8.77 9.55
CA MET A 24 -9.86 -10.23 9.41
C MET A 24 -8.73 -10.92 10.17
N ASN A 25 -9.07 -12.02 10.84
CA ASN A 25 -8.10 -12.79 11.59
C ASN A 25 -7.16 -13.55 10.65
N CYS A 26 -5.87 -13.40 10.86
CA CYS A 26 -4.81 -14.13 10.20
C CYS A 26 -3.84 -14.62 11.29
N ASP A 27 -3.94 -15.88 11.65
CA ASP A 27 -3.07 -16.52 12.64
C ASP A 27 -3.06 -15.83 14.02
N GLY A 28 -4.27 -15.50 14.51
CA GLY A 28 -4.46 -14.89 15.83
C GLY A 28 -4.23 -13.38 15.90
N ARG A 29 -3.91 -12.72 14.78
CA ARG A 29 -3.78 -11.27 14.63
C ARG A 29 -4.67 -10.75 13.52
N SER A 30 -4.97 -9.46 13.51
CA SER A 30 -5.62 -8.88 12.33
C SER A 30 -4.64 -8.80 11.14
N VAL A 31 -5.18 -8.79 9.93
CA VAL A 31 -4.39 -8.57 8.71
C VAL A 31 -3.61 -7.26 8.80
N LEU A 32 -4.22 -6.20 9.37
CA LEU A 32 -3.56 -4.91 9.58
C LEU A 32 -2.35 -5.02 10.51
N GLU A 33 -2.52 -5.65 11.69
CA GLU A 33 -1.41 -5.86 12.64
C GLU A 33 -0.27 -6.65 12.01
N ARG A 34 -0.60 -7.68 11.22
CA ARG A 34 0.38 -8.48 10.51
C ARG A 34 1.15 -7.64 9.50
N THR A 35 0.45 -6.88 8.66
CA THR A 35 1.06 -6.01 7.64
C THR A 35 1.95 -4.94 8.29
N ILE A 36 1.48 -4.30 9.36
CA ILE A 36 2.28 -3.32 10.12
C ILE A 36 3.57 -3.96 10.62
N ASN A 37 3.50 -5.12 11.27
CA ASN A 37 4.68 -5.77 11.84
C ASN A 37 5.71 -6.15 10.75
N MET A 38 5.29 -6.61 9.58
CA MET A 38 6.20 -6.93 8.48
C MET A 38 6.90 -5.69 7.91
N LEU A 39 6.21 -4.55 7.88
CA LEU A 39 6.78 -3.30 7.37
C LEU A 39 7.65 -2.59 8.40
N ASP A 40 7.32 -2.68 9.69
CA ASP A 40 8.03 -1.98 10.77
C ASP A 40 9.49 -2.42 10.91
N ASP A 41 9.83 -3.63 10.45
CA ASP A 41 11.19 -4.15 10.44
C ASP A 41 12.07 -3.58 9.31
N VAL A 42 11.46 -2.98 8.28
CA VAL A 42 12.17 -2.55 7.05
C VAL A 42 12.03 -1.07 6.70
N VAL A 43 11.17 -0.32 7.40
CA VAL A 43 11.01 1.12 7.18
C VAL A 43 11.12 1.92 8.48
N ASP A 44 11.44 3.21 8.37
CA ASP A 44 11.57 4.11 9.53
C ASP A 44 10.20 4.57 10.08
N GLU A 45 9.15 4.50 9.25
CA GLU A 45 7.80 4.96 9.60
C GLU A 45 6.74 4.15 8.85
N VAL A 46 5.71 3.69 9.58
CA VAL A 46 4.49 3.11 9.00
C VAL A 46 3.32 4.04 9.25
N LEU A 47 2.56 4.35 8.19
CA LEU A 47 1.32 5.12 8.20
C LEU A 47 0.16 4.24 7.76
N VAL A 48 -1.03 4.44 8.35
CA VAL A 48 -2.26 3.74 7.97
C VAL A 48 -3.29 4.76 7.50
N SER A 49 -3.70 4.71 6.23
CA SER A 49 -4.79 5.54 5.73
C SER A 49 -6.12 4.92 6.09
N VAL A 50 -7.00 5.70 6.68
CA VAL A 50 -8.35 5.33 7.09
C VAL A 50 -9.36 6.30 6.49
N ARG A 51 -10.57 5.80 6.22
CA ARG A 51 -11.63 6.49 5.50
C ARG A 51 -12.24 7.67 6.27
N ASP A 52 -12.45 7.46 7.58
CA ASP A 52 -13.17 8.36 8.45
C ASP A 52 -12.82 8.10 9.94
N GLU A 53 -13.25 9.01 10.83
CA GLU A 53 -13.03 8.91 12.28
C GLU A 53 -13.66 7.65 12.91
N ALA A 54 -14.73 7.11 12.32
CA ALA A 54 -15.35 5.89 12.82
C ALA A 54 -14.45 4.69 12.57
N GLN A 55 -13.84 4.59 11.39
CA GLN A 55 -12.87 3.54 11.06
C GLN A 55 -11.56 3.73 11.84
N GLU A 56 -11.10 4.97 12.01
CA GLU A 56 -9.92 5.27 12.85
C GLU A 56 -10.10 4.68 14.26
N LYS A 57 -11.24 4.95 14.87
CA LYS A 57 -11.57 4.47 16.21
C LYS A 57 -11.71 2.94 16.27
N GLU A 58 -12.27 2.33 15.23
CA GLU A 58 -12.38 0.87 15.11
C GLU A 58 -10.99 0.21 14.99
N PHE A 59 -10.05 0.87 14.30
CA PHE A 59 -8.70 0.35 14.06
C PHE A 59 -7.70 0.69 15.18
N GLU A 60 -8.06 1.51 16.15
CA GLU A 60 -7.16 2.00 17.20
C GLU A 60 -6.41 0.85 17.91
N SER A 61 -7.12 -0.22 18.30
CA SER A 61 -6.53 -1.39 18.97
C SER A 61 -5.67 -2.26 18.03
N HIS A 62 -5.80 -2.13 16.73
CA HIS A 62 -5.10 -2.89 15.70
C HIS A 62 -3.98 -2.10 14.99
N SER A 63 -3.85 -0.81 15.31
CA SER A 63 -2.86 0.08 14.68
C SER A 63 -1.43 -0.12 15.16
N CYS A 64 -1.20 -0.95 16.18
CA CYS A 64 0.12 -1.12 16.82
C CYS A 64 0.75 0.21 17.26
N GLY A 65 -0.07 1.24 17.55
CA GLY A 65 0.38 2.59 17.89
C GLY A 65 0.92 3.41 16.72
N LYS A 66 0.74 2.93 15.48
CA LYS A 66 1.15 3.66 14.28
C LYS A 66 0.19 4.82 13.98
N LYS A 67 0.72 5.85 13.32
CA LYS A 67 -0.05 7.03 12.96
C LYS A 67 -1.09 6.68 11.89
N MET A 68 -2.36 6.95 12.19
CA MET A 68 -3.43 6.91 11.21
C MET A 68 -3.61 8.28 10.55
N VAL A 69 -3.97 8.28 9.26
CA VAL A 69 -4.26 9.47 8.47
C VAL A 69 -5.64 9.35 7.86
N LEU A 70 -6.45 10.39 8.03
CA LEU A 70 -7.82 10.42 7.54
C LEU A 70 -7.87 10.87 6.08
N ASP A 71 -8.67 10.20 5.26
CA ASP A 71 -8.91 10.62 3.89
C ASP A 71 -9.65 11.97 3.86
N SER A 72 -9.08 12.96 3.19
CA SER A 72 -9.72 14.30 3.04
C SER A 72 -10.85 14.34 2.03
N TYR A 73 -10.97 13.31 1.19
CA TYR A 73 -11.95 13.23 0.12
C TYR A 73 -12.73 11.94 0.21
N SER A 74 -14.07 12.02 0.13
CA SER A 74 -14.92 10.85 0.03
C SER A 74 -15.11 10.43 -1.44
N ASP A 75 -15.18 9.11 -1.67
CA ASP A 75 -15.55 8.50 -2.96
C ASP A 75 -14.61 8.75 -4.16
N ILE A 76 -13.36 9.19 -3.93
CA ILE A 76 -12.34 9.30 -4.97
C ILE A 76 -11.37 8.10 -5.03
N GLY A 77 -11.67 7.04 -4.27
CA GLY A 77 -10.87 5.82 -4.25
C GLY A 77 -9.53 5.99 -3.52
N PRO A 78 -8.52 5.17 -3.86
CA PRO A 78 -7.27 5.10 -3.08
C PRO A 78 -6.40 6.37 -3.15
N LEU A 79 -6.63 7.25 -4.13
CA LEU A 79 -5.86 8.49 -4.26
C LEU A 79 -6.02 9.44 -3.06
N ALA A 80 -7.19 9.42 -2.37
CA ALA A 80 -7.38 10.22 -1.16
C ALA A 80 -6.42 9.79 -0.06
N GLY A 81 -6.36 8.50 0.24
CA GLY A 81 -5.46 7.94 1.24
C GLY A 81 -3.99 8.13 0.89
N ILE A 82 -3.64 8.00 -0.41
CA ILE A 82 -2.27 8.24 -0.87
C ILE A 82 -1.89 9.72 -0.67
N LEU A 83 -2.78 10.65 -1.01
CA LEU A 83 -2.53 12.09 -0.83
C LEU A 83 -2.21 12.43 0.63
N GLU A 84 -3.08 12.03 1.54
CA GLU A 84 -2.91 12.36 2.95
C GLU A 84 -1.73 11.59 3.58
N GLY A 85 -1.51 10.33 3.16
CA GLY A 85 -0.33 9.57 3.54
C GLY A 85 0.97 10.24 3.12
N PHE A 86 1.06 10.73 1.88
CA PHE A 86 2.24 11.41 1.36
C PHE A 86 2.48 12.78 2.03
N LYS A 87 1.42 13.54 2.34
CA LYS A 87 1.54 14.78 3.13
C LYS A 87 2.03 14.52 4.56
N ALA A 88 1.70 13.37 5.14
CA ALA A 88 2.03 13.02 6.51
C ALA A 88 3.36 12.30 6.66
N ALA A 89 3.88 11.71 5.57
CA ALA A 89 5.12 10.94 5.54
C ALA A 89 6.35 11.83 5.82
N LYS A 90 7.28 11.28 6.60
CA LYS A 90 8.59 11.89 6.85
C LYS A 90 9.67 11.36 5.92
N GLY A 91 9.42 10.20 5.30
CA GLY A 91 10.32 9.59 4.34
C GLY A 91 10.39 10.37 3.03
N GLU A 92 11.56 10.37 2.40
CA GLU A 92 11.72 10.86 1.04
C GLU A 92 11.00 9.96 0.04
N TYR A 93 10.98 8.65 0.33
CA TYR A 93 10.28 7.62 -0.44
C TYR A 93 9.24 6.93 0.43
N VAL A 94 8.11 6.57 -0.20
CA VAL A 94 6.99 5.86 0.44
C VAL A 94 6.68 4.58 -0.34
N PHE A 95 6.76 3.43 0.34
CA PHE A 95 6.18 2.18 -0.15
C PHE A 95 4.67 2.20 0.08
N VAL A 96 3.89 1.97 -0.97
CA VAL A 96 2.42 1.97 -0.89
C VAL A 96 1.89 0.55 -1.01
N THR A 97 1.04 0.15 -0.08
CA THR A 97 0.37 -1.14 -0.11
C THR A 97 -1.09 -1.03 0.32
N ALA A 98 -1.86 -2.10 0.14
CA ALA A 98 -3.25 -2.18 0.59
C ALA A 98 -3.39 -3.19 1.74
N CYS A 99 -4.38 -2.97 2.60
CA CYS A 99 -4.66 -3.86 3.74
C CYS A 99 -5.17 -5.25 3.35
N ASP A 100 -5.44 -5.52 2.07
CA ASP A 100 -5.85 -6.84 1.57
C ASP A 100 -4.69 -7.66 0.98
N MET A 101 -3.45 -7.25 1.24
CA MET A 101 -2.22 -7.93 0.85
C MET A 101 -1.47 -8.48 2.10
N PRO A 102 -1.95 -9.57 2.72
CA PRO A 102 -1.46 -10.03 4.02
C PRO A 102 -0.11 -10.76 3.99
N PHE A 103 0.44 -11.02 2.81
CA PHE A 103 1.65 -11.82 2.62
C PHE A 103 2.83 -11.01 2.06
N ILE A 104 2.88 -9.71 2.33
CA ILE A 104 4.00 -8.86 1.93
C ILE A 104 5.30 -9.45 2.47
N ASP A 105 6.26 -9.72 1.59
CA ASP A 105 7.59 -10.15 2.00
C ASP A 105 8.47 -8.90 2.24
N PRO A 106 9.07 -8.74 3.43
CA PRO A 106 10.00 -7.65 3.72
C PRO A 106 11.12 -7.50 2.70
N LYS A 107 11.62 -8.60 2.14
CA LYS A 107 12.67 -8.58 1.11
C LYS A 107 12.20 -7.96 -0.22
N VAL A 108 10.91 -8.12 -0.54
CA VAL A 108 10.33 -7.43 -1.71
C VAL A 108 10.28 -5.93 -1.45
N VAL A 109 9.91 -5.50 -0.24
CA VAL A 109 9.91 -4.08 0.13
C VAL A 109 11.30 -3.47 0.03
N GLU A 110 12.32 -4.16 0.58
CA GLU A 110 13.72 -3.75 0.49
C GLU A 110 14.19 -3.64 -0.98
N LEU A 111 13.89 -4.64 -1.80
CA LEU A 111 14.20 -4.64 -3.24
C LEU A 111 13.55 -3.43 -3.94
N MET A 112 12.28 -3.14 -3.65
CA MET A 112 11.57 -2.02 -4.26
C MET A 112 12.19 -0.67 -3.88
N PHE A 113 12.63 -0.47 -2.62
CA PHE A 113 13.37 0.73 -2.23
C PHE A 113 14.72 0.84 -2.94
N GLN A 114 15.46 -0.26 -3.07
CA GLN A 114 16.72 -0.29 -3.82
C GLN A 114 16.53 0.10 -5.29
N CYS A 115 15.48 -0.41 -5.93
CA CYS A 115 15.16 -0.06 -7.31
C CYS A 115 14.68 1.39 -7.48
N ALA A 116 14.08 1.99 -6.43
CA ALA A 116 13.59 3.36 -6.47
C ALA A 116 14.69 4.41 -6.19
N GLU A 117 15.85 4.00 -5.67
CA GLU A 117 16.89 4.93 -5.29
C GLU A 117 17.40 5.74 -6.50
N GLY A 118 17.27 7.07 -6.41
CA GLY A 118 17.64 8.00 -7.48
C GLY A 118 16.59 8.22 -8.55
N HIS A 119 15.47 7.48 -8.51
CA HIS A 119 14.35 7.57 -9.45
C HIS A 119 13.11 8.20 -8.79
N ASP A 120 12.09 8.55 -9.57
CA ASP A 120 10.83 9.09 -9.05
C ASP A 120 9.91 8.00 -8.51
N ALA A 121 9.99 6.79 -9.07
CA ALA A 121 9.27 5.62 -8.59
C ALA A 121 9.91 4.30 -9.05
N ALA A 122 9.63 3.23 -8.30
CA ALA A 122 9.78 1.85 -8.74
C ALA A 122 8.46 1.12 -8.58
N VAL A 123 7.97 0.47 -9.64
CA VAL A 123 6.66 -0.19 -9.65
C VAL A 123 6.82 -1.60 -10.25
N PRO A 124 6.27 -2.65 -9.61
CA PRO A 124 6.31 -3.99 -10.18
C PRO A 124 5.63 -4.04 -11.54
N LEU A 125 6.30 -4.67 -12.51
CA LEU A 125 5.85 -4.78 -13.89
C LEU A 125 5.54 -6.25 -14.22
N ARG A 126 4.29 -6.53 -14.60
CA ARG A 126 3.86 -7.86 -15.02
C ARG A 126 4.31 -8.15 -16.46
N PRO A 127 4.41 -9.46 -16.86
CA PRO A 127 4.81 -9.84 -18.21
C PRO A 127 3.89 -9.30 -19.32
N ASP A 128 2.65 -8.96 -19.01
CA ASP A 128 1.69 -8.34 -19.93
C ASP A 128 1.85 -6.81 -20.06
N GLY A 129 2.83 -6.22 -19.35
CA GLY A 129 3.09 -4.79 -19.31
C GLY A 129 2.22 -4.01 -18.30
N SER A 130 1.35 -4.67 -17.54
CA SER A 130 0.59 -4.00 -16.50
C SER A 130 1.44 -3.77 -15.25
N MET A 131 1.19 -2.64 -14.55
CA MET A 131 1.88 -2.26 -13.32
C MET A 131 1.04 -2.59 -12.09
N GLU A 132 1.69 -2.98 -10.98
CA GLU A 132 1.09 -3.18 -9.66
C GLU A 132 1.39 -1.99 -8.74
N PRO A 133 0.58 -0.94 -8.76
CA PRO A 133 0.88 0.30 -8.02
C PRO A 133 0.76 0.16 -6.51
N LEU A 134 0.08 -0.88 -6.00
CA LEU A 134 -0.07 -1.19 -4.58
C LEU A 134 1.02 -2.15 -4.07
N CYS A 135 2.19 -2.05 -4.61
CA CYS A 135 3.45 -2.65 -4.16
C CYS A 135 4.62 -1.80 -4.68
N GLY A 136 4.35 -0.53 -4.99
CA GLY A 136 5.32 0.42 -5.53
C GLY A 136 5.94 1.29 -4.47
N VAL A 137 7.13 1.78 -4.77
CA VAL A 137 7.83 2.83 -4.02
C VAL A 137 7.80 4.11 -4.84
N TYR A 138 7.47 5.21 -4.19
CA TYR A 138 7.29 6.51 -4.84
C TYR A 138 8.04 7.59 -4.08
N ARG A 139 8.74 8.46 -4.79
CA ARG A 139 9.34 9.66 -4.23
C ARG A 139 8.27 10.70 -3.96
N VAL A 140 8.25 11.23 -2.73
CA VAL A 140 7.16 12.12 -2.28
C VAL A 140 7.12 13.42 -3.09
N ALA A 141 8.27 14.06 -3.29
CA ALA A 141 8.34 15.38 -3.90
C ALA A 141 7.75 15.47 -5.32
N PRO A 142 8.10 14.58 -6.29
CA PRO A 142 7.50 14.63 -7.61
C PRO A 142 6.06 14.09 -7.63
N MET A 143 5.75 13.09 -6.79
CA MET A 143 4.45 12.41 -6.82
C MET A 143 3.32 13.25 -6.22
N LEU A 144 3.57 14.00 -5.15
CA LEU A 144 2.54 14.75 -4.42
C LEU A 144 1.75 15.74 -5.31
N PRO A 145 2.38 16.65 -6.10
CA PRO A 145 1.64 17.56 -6.97
C PRO A 145 0.87 16.83 -8.08
N LEU A 146 1.37 15.68 -8.56
CA LEU A 146 0.69 14.88 -9.58
C LEU A 146 -0.57 14.18 -9.03
N ILE A 147 -0.55 13.76 -7.76
CA ILE A 147 -1.74 13.23 -7.08
C ILE A 147 -2.80 14.34 -6.96
N GLU A 148 -2.42 15.53 -6.49
CA GLU A 148 -3.34 16.68 -6.35
C GLU A 148 -3.96 17.08 -7.71
N ASN A 149 -3.15 17.12 -8.77
CA ASN A 149 -3.62 17.38 -10.12
C ASN A 149 -4.56 16.29 -10.64
N SER A 150 -4.25 15.03 -10.39
CA SER A 150 -5.10 13.89 -10.77
C SER A 150 -6.47 13.96 -10.09
N ILE A 151 -6.51 14.26 -8.79
CA ILE A 151 -7.76 14.41 -8.03
C ILE A 151 -8.59 15.58 -8.57
N SER A 152 -7.98 16.75 -8.76
CA SER A 152 -8.65 17.96 -9.27
C SER A 152 -9.19 17.79 -10.69
N SER A 153 -8.53 16.92 -11.50
CA SER A 153 -8.97 16.54 -12.84
C SER A 153 -9.99 15.40 -12.85
N GLY A 154 -10.46 14.93 -11.68
CA GLY A 154 -11.46 13.87 -11.56
C GLY A 154 -10.94 12.45 -11.81
N LYS A 155 -9.63 12.25 -11.94
CA LYS A 155 -9.01 10.92 -12.04
C LYS A 155 -9.10 10.22 -10.67
N ARG A 156 -9.30 8.89 -10.66
CA ARG A 156 -9.54 8.11 -9.42
C ARG A 156 -8.67 6.87 -9.29
N PHE A 157 -7.82 6.57 -10.27
CA PHE A 157 -6.97 5.39 -10.30
C PHE A 157 -5.50 5.77 -10.01
N ILE A 158 -4.81 4.92 -9.25
CA ILE A 158 -3.46 5.19 -8.72
C ILE A 158 -2.43 5.41 -9.82
N LEU A 159 -2.57 4.72 -10.94
CA LEU A 159 -1.63 4.85 -12.07
C LEU A 159 -1.72 6.21 -12.77
N ALA A 160 -2.78 7.02 -12.54
CA ALA A 160 -2.91 8.30 -13.21
C ALA A 160 -1.74 9.25 -12.92
N PRO A 161 -1.36 9.52 -11.66
CA PRO A 161 -0.16 10.31 -11.39
C PRO A 161 1.14 9.58 -11.74
N VAL A 162 1.20 8.25 -11.66
CA VAL A 162 2.40 7.47 -11.98
C VAL A 162 2.80 7.63 -13.45
N PHE A 163 1.82 7.67 -14.37
CA PHE A 163 2.08 7.89 -15.80
C PHE A 163 2.54 9.32 -16.15
N GLU A 164 2.46 10.25 -15.20
CA GLU A 164 2.91 11.64 -15.35
C GLU A 164 4.31 11.87 -14.72
N LEU A 165 4.89 10.86 -14.05
CA LEU A 165 6.27 10.91 -13.56
C LEU A 165 7.26 10.79 -14.73
N ASP A 166 8.39 11.49 -14.63
CA ASP A 166 9.43 11.51 -15.68
C ASP A 166 10.35 10.28 -15.62
N ASP A 167 10.57 9.70 -14.42
CA ASP A 167 11.55 8.65 -14.21
C ASP A 167 11.00 7.51 -13.34
N VAL A 168 10.37 6.52 -14.00
CA VAL A 168 9.74 5.35 -13.35
C VAL A 168 10.47 4.07 -13.74
N VAL A 169 10.96 3.34 -12.75
CA VAL A 169 11.56 2.02 -12.92
C VAL A 169 10.48 0.95 -12.88
N GLY A 170 10.31 0.20 -13.96
CA GLY A 170 9.50 -1.03 -13.99
C GLY A 170 10.33 -2.20 -13.44
N VAL A 171 9.97 -2.73 -12.27
CA VAL A 171 10.65 -3.89 -11.67
C VAL A 171 9.96 -5.16 -12.17
N GLU A 172 10.61 -5.93 -13.03
CA GLU A 172 10.03 -7.14 -13.60
C GLU A 172 9.74 -8.19 -12.53
N MET A 173 8.62 -8.92 -12.69
CA MET A 173 8.23 -9.98 -11.75
C MET A 173 9.31 -11.06 -11.57
N GLU A 174 10.15 -11.29 -12.58
CA GLU A 174 11.24 -12.26 -12.46
C GLU A 174 12.30 -11.82 -11.45
N CYS A 175 12.61 -10.51 -11.37
CA CYS A 175 13.51 -9.98 -10.35
C CYS A 175 12.90 -10.15 -8.94
N ILE A 176 11.59 -9.96 -8.82
CA ILE A 176 10.88 -10.16 -7.54
C ILE A 176 10.86 -11.63 -7.14
N ARG A 177 10.77 -12.58 -8.10
CA ARG A 177 10.84 -14.02 -7.81
C ARG A 177 12.16 -14.47 -7.20
N GLU A 178 13.23 -13.72 -7.34
CA GLU A 178 14.50 -14.03 -6.70
C GLU A 178 14.41 -13.95 -5.17
N VAL A 179 13.52 -13.09 -4.65
CA VAL A 179 13.32 -12.88 -3.20
C VAL A 179 11.98 -13.44 -2.70
N ASP A 180 10.95 -13.46 -3.53
CA ASP A 180 9.62 -14.07 -3.28
C ASP A 180 9.26 -15.05 -4.42
N PRO A 181 9.78 -16.30 -4.42
CA PRO A 181 9.63 -17.25 -5.53
C PRO A 181 8.19 -17.57 -5.89
N GLN A 182 7.27 -17.49 -4.93
CA GLN A 182 5.86 -17.78 -5.12
C GLN A 182 5.02 -16.53 -5.41
N LEU A 183 5.63 -15.33 -5.41
CA LEU A 183 4.95 -14.03 -5.54
C LEU A 183 3.79 -13.88 -4.55
N ARG A 184 3.96 -14.37 -3.32
CA ARG A 184 2.93 -14.32 -2.27
C ARG A 184 2.58 -12.89 -1.90
N THR A 185 3.53 -11.96 -2.01
CA THR A 185 3.31 -10.52 -1.82
C THR A 185 2.13 -9.98 -2.62
N PHE A 186 1.84 -10.56 -3.80
CA PHE A 186 0.76 -10.09 -4.69
C PHE A 186 -0.58 -10.84 -4.51
N ILE A 187 -0.69 -11.67 -3.48
CA ILE A 187 -1.95 -12.36 -3.16
C ILE A 187 -2.87 -11.38 -2.41
N ASN A 188 -4.03 -11.10 -3.01
CA ASN A 188 -5.07 -10.27 -2.40
C ASN A 188 -6.17 -11.13 -1.80
N ILE A 189 -6.69 -10.72 -0.63
CA ILE A 189 -7.87 -11.32 0.00
C ILE A 189 -9.09 -10.50 -0.38
N ASN A 190 -9.94 -11.02 -1.28
CA ASN A 190 -11.10 -10.34 -1.83
C ASN A 190 -12.42 -10.99 -1.50
N THR A 191 -12.43 -12.30 -1.19
CA THR A 191 -13.61 -13.12 -0.95
C THR A 191 -13.44 -13.96 0.31
N PHE A 192 -14.55 -14.55 0.79
CA PHE A 192 -14.48 -15.51 1.90
C PHE A 192 -13.66 -16.74 1.53
N ASP A 193 -13.72 -17.21 0.27
CA ASP A 193 -12.91 -18.35 -0.21
C ASP A 193 -11.40 -18.04 -0.21
N ASP A 194 -11.03 -16.75 -0.26
CA ASP A 194 -9.64 -16.36 -0.14
C ASP A 194 -9.14 -16.42 1.32
N MET A 195 -10.05 -16.51 2.30
CA MET A 195 -9.69 -16.62 3.72
C MET A 195 -8.96 -17.94 4.02
N ASP A 196 -9.30 -19.01 3.29
CA ASP A 196 -8.60 -20.29 3.41
C ASP A 196 -7.10 -20.16 3.11
N LYS A 197 -6.71 -19.13 2.35
CA LYS A 197 -5.30 -18.81 2.08
C LYS A 197 -4.59 -18.22 3.31
N LEU A 198 -5.34 -17.67 4.26
CA LEU A 198 -4.80 -17.13 5.52
C LEU A 198 -4.41 -18.24 6.49
N ASP A 199 -5.07 -19.42 6.39
CA ASP A 199 -4.80 -20.58 7.26
C ASP A 199 -3.52 -21.34 6.85
N VAL A 200 -2.82 -20.89 5.80
CA VAL A 200 -1.58 -21.50 5.27
C VAL A 200 -0.35 -20.68 5.71
N CYS A 201 -0.50 -19.88 6.74
CA CYS A 201 0.57 -19.03 7.27
C CYS A 201 1.44 -19.73 8.31
#